data_baa86ef0ebcd6f1af0af6f0d476ca4f9
#
_entry.id   baa86ef0ebcd6f1af0af6f0d476ca4f9
#
_cell.length_a   1.000
_cell.length_b   1.000
_cell.length_c   1.000
_cell.angle_alpha   90.00
_cell.angle_beta   90.00
_cell.angle_gamma   90.00
#
_symmetry.space_group_name_H-M   'P 1'
#
loop_
_entity.id
_entity.type
_entity.pdbx_description
1 polymer ?
#
loop_
_entity_poly.entity_id
_entity_poly.type
_entity_poly.pdbx_seq_one_letter_code
_entity_poly.pdbx_strand_id
1 'polypeptide(L)'
;MTGEQKNAFRQEVKHRMGRRLNGWDYAGRGIYMITITIEGRRPLLGRLVKIGGEWSVELSAAGRIVQDCLAEIPMQWPGVSLIAVQLMPDHLHFIIFVERQQQKPLGAIVGSLKAKSTSRYLAAQNLAASGQAQNSASAKAQNQTQNGAKFWAQGYVDLVLLRRGQLEKMIAYLRDNPRRLGVKREHPDLFKVLRDVEAKGMHFSAIGNHFLLEAPVIFQVQCSRSFFAYRRERLSGGGWRILRDAQGKPLVEKTTPEFEAKATAALDAAKRGAVLISPCISNGEREIARRAFESGYRIITLQNKGFSPIYKPGGKLFDKCAAGNLLMLAPIGWPYVPGEKTMTREQAQVLNRIAQLIADDGAVEIDYKGVVLSGIDEAVAQAVGERSSSNGKR
;
A
#
# COMPACT_ATOMS: atom_id res chain seq x y z
N MET A 1 -1.42 11.58 -14.98
CA MET A 1 -2.73 10.89 -15.10
C MET A 1 -3.81 11.74 -14.43
N THR A 2 -4.88 12.01 -15.13
CA THR A 2 -6.07 12.70 -14.61
C THR A 2 -6.81 11.84 -13.59
N GLY A 3 -7.76 12.43 -12.84
CA GLY A 3 -8.62 11.69 -11.92
C GLY A 3 -9.43 10.59 -12.64
N GLU A 4 -9.87 10.85 -13.86
CA GLU A 4 -10.60 9.90 -14.72
C GLU A 4 -9.76 8.70 -15.14
N GLN A 5 -8.50 8.91 -15.54
CA GLN A 5 -7.57 7.83 -15.86
C GLN A 5 -7.28 6.92 -14.65
N LYS A 6 -7.17 7.50 -13.44
CA LYS A 6 -7.04 6.73 -12.19
C LYS A 6 -8.30 5.92 -11.87
N ASN A 7 -9.48 6.47 -12.16
CA ASN A 7 -10.75 5.78 -11.94
C ASN A 7 -10.96 4.65 -12.95
N ALA A 8 -10.63 4.87 -14.23
CA ALA A 8 -10.67 3.83 -15.27
C ALA A 8 -9.74 2.66 -14.92
N PHE A 9 -8.49 2.94 -14.50
CA PHE A 9 -7.56 1.91 -14.05
C PHE A 9 -8.08 1.15 -12.82
N ARG A 10 -8.69 1.83 -11.86
CA ARG A 10 -9.32 1.19 -10.69
C ARG A 10 -10.46 0.25 -11.09
N GLN A 11 -11.26 0.65 -12.07
CA GLN A 11 -12.34 -0.21 -12.59
C GLN A 11 -11.78 -1.43 -13.34
N GLU A 12 -10.74 -1.24 -14.15
CA GLU A 12 -10.05 -2.33 -14.86
C GLU A 12 -9.40 -3.32 -13.88
N VAL A 13 -8.71 -2.83 -12.85
CA VAL A 13 -8.12 -3.67 -11.79
C VAL A 13 -9.21 -4.41 -11.04
N LYS A 14 -10.34 -3.78 -10.73
CA LYS A 14 -11.51 -4.44 -10.11
C LYS A 14 -12.10 -5.54 -10.99
N HIS A 15 -12.06 -5.37 -12.31
CA HIS A 15 -12.58 -6.36 -13.24
C HIS A 15 -11.65 -7.58 -13.41
N ARG A 16 -10.32 -7.33 -13.35
CA ARG A 16 -9.27 -8.37 -13.49
C ARG A 16 -9.00 -9.15 -12.21
N MET A 17 -9.17 -8.53 -11.04
CA MET A 17 -9.12 -9.26 -9.76
C MET A 17 -10.41 -10.05 -9.63
N GLY A 18 -10.33 -11.37 -9.71
CA GLY A 18 -11.44 -12.25 -9.33
C GLY A 18 -11.96 -11.75 -7.98
N ARG A 19 -13.19 -11.22 -7.97
CA ARG A 19 -13.75 -10.46 -6.83
C ARG A 19 -13.96 -11.32 -5.60
N ARG A 20 -13.75 -12.63 -5.73
CA ARG A 20 -13.95 -13.62 -4.67
C ARG A 20 -12.93 -14.74 -4.75
N LEU A 21 -12.65 -15.35 -3.62
CA LEU A 21 -11.82 -16.53 -3.55
C LEU A 21 -12.55 -17.71 -4.21
N ASN A 22 -12.01 -18.23 -5.30
CA ASN A 22 -12.61 -19.35 -6.02
C ASN A 22 -12.74 -20.59 -5.12
N GLY A 23 -13.88 -21.24 -5.15
CA GLY A 23 -14.15 -22.43 -4.35
C GLY A 23 -14.38 -22.16 -2.85
N TRP A 24 -14.45 -20.90 -2.40
CA TRP A 24 -14.73 -20.57 -1.02
C TRP A 24 -16.24 -20.47 -0.76
N ASP A 25 -16.72 -21.14 0.30
CA ASP A 25 -18.11 -21.01 0.73
C ASP A 25 -18.32 -19.72 1.54
N TYR A 26 -18.88 -18.72 0.91
CA TYR A 26 -19.19 -17.42 1.53
C TYR A 26 -20.43 -17.42 2.45
N ALA A 27 -21.10 -18.54 2.58
CA ALA A 27 -22.13 -18.75 3.59
C ALA A 27 -21.56 -19.48 4.83
N GLY A 28 -20.40 -20.11 4.68
CA GLY A 28 -19.72 -20.88 5.70
C GLY A 28 -19.00 -20.04 6.76
N ARG A 29 -18.51 -20.73 7.79
CA ARG A 29 -17.72 -20.13 8.85
C ARG A 29 -16.47 -19.46 8.31
N GLY A 30 -16.23 -18.20 8.72
CA GLY A 30 -15.03 -17.45 8.27
C GLY A 30 -14.96 -16.04 8.83
N ILE A 31 -13.76 -15.45 8.79
CA ILE A 31 -13.54 -14.05 9.15
C ILE A 31 -13.33 -13.26 7.86
N TYR A 32 -14.09 -12.22 7.70
CA TYR A 32 -14.10 -11.40 6.48
C TYR A 32 -13.84 -9.93 6.80
N MET A 33 -12.82 -9.35 6.16
CA MET A 33 -12.66 -7.90 6.10
C MET A 33 -13.37 -7.38 4.85
N ILE A 34 -14.31 -6.46 5.03
CA ILE A 34 -15.17 -5.94 4.00
C ILE A 34 -14.92 -4.45 3.81
N THR A 35 -14.91 -4.01 2.55
CA THR A 35 -14.82 -2.59 2.19
C THR A 35 -15.97 -2.23 1.28
N ILE A 36 -16.75 -1.23 1.69
CA ILE A 36 -17.79 -0.61 0.85
C ILE A 36 -17.54 0.90 0.72
N THR A 37 -17.85 1.44 -0.43
CA THR A 37 -17.56 2.83 -0.80
C THR A 37 -18.82 3.62 -1.07
N ILE A 38 -18.79 4.90 -0.75
CA ILE A 38 -19.81 5.86 -1.18
C ILE A 38 -19.69 6.05 -2.70
N GLU A 39 -20.81 6.19 -3.39
CA GLU A 39 -20.83 6.47 -4.83
C GLU A 39 -20.08 7.75 -5.14
N GLY A 40 -19.20 7.71 -6.15
CA GLY A 40 -18.34 8.83 -6.52
C GLY A 40 -17.29 9.21 -5.47
N ARG A 41 -17.08 8.41 -4.43
CA ARG A 41 -16.15 8.74 -3.34
C ARG A 41 -16.44 10.05 -2.63
N ARG A 42 -17.69 10.45 -2.58
CA ARG A 42 -18.13 11.65 -1.84
C ARG A 42 -17.90 11.46 -0.33
N PRO A 43 -17.38 12.45 0.39
CA PRO A 43 -17.08 12.32 1.82
C PRO A 43 -18.33 12.46 2.70
N LEU A 44 -19.34 11.60 2.49
CA LEU A 44 -20.64 11.69 3.17
C LEU A 44 -20.64 11.15 4.59
N LEU A 45 -19.71 10.25 4.95
CA LEU A 45 -19.74 9.58 6.26
C LEU A 45 -19.09 10.39 7.38
N GLY A 46 -18.35 11.44 7.04
CA GLY A 46 -17.69 12.28 8.03
C GLY A 46 -16.55 13.09 7.45
N ARG A 47 -15.81 13.73 8.33
CA ARG A 47 -14.61 14.50 7.99
C ARG A 47 -13.41 14.00 8.79
N LEU A 48 -12.24 14.09 8.19
CA LEU A 48 -10.99 13.81 8.88
C LEU A 48 -10.63 15.02 9.74
N VAL A 49 -10.35 14.78 11.01
CA VAL A 49 -9.97 15.80 12.01
C VAL A 49 -8.68 15.39 12.71
N LYS A 50 -7.94 16.38 13.22
CA LYS A 50 -6.74 16.17 14.02
C LYS A 50 -6.98 16.76 15.41
N ILE A 51 -7.04 15.91 16.42
CA ILE A 51 -7.33 16.30 17.80
C ILE A 51 -6.18 15.81 18.67
N GLY A 52 -5.54 16.71 19.42
CA GLY A 52 -4.38 16.37 20.26
C GLY A 52 -3.19 15.78 19.49
N GLY A 53 -3.06 16.09 18.19
CA GLY A 53 -2.01 15.52 17.32
C GLY A 53 -2.41 14.22 16.63
N GLU A 54 -3.49 13.58 17.05
CA GLU A 54 -3.98 12.32 16.47
C GLU A 54 -5.06 12.53 15.41
N TRP A 55 -5.00 11.74 14.34
CA TRP A 55 -5.98 11.76 13.27
C TRP A 55 -7.16 10.84 13.57
N SER A 56 -8.37 11.37 13.46
CA SER A 56 -9.62 10.62 13.61
C SER A 56 -10.65 11.06 12.57
N VAL A 57 -11.76 10.33 12.50
CA VAL A 57 -12.90 10.71 11.65
C VAL A 57 -14.06 11.14 12.53
N GLU A 58 -14.41 12.42 12.43
CA GLU A 58 -15.66 12.95 13.02
C GLU A 58 -16.82 12.55 12.10
N LEU A 59 -17.75 11.76 12.63
CA LEU A 59 -18.85 11.23 11.85
C LEU A 59 -19.91 12.30 11.57
N SER A 60 -20.39 12.35 10.35
CA SER A 60 -21.60 13.08 9.96
C SER A 60 -22.88 12.39 10.46
N ALA A 61 -24.03 12.99 10.26
CA ALA A 61 -25.31 12.31 10.48
C ALA A 61 -25.43 11.01 9.68
N ALA A 62 -24.99 11.02 8.40
CA ALA A 62 -24.97 9.82 7.57
C ALA A 62 -23.99 8.75 8.12
N GLY A 63 -22.82 9.16 8.63
CA GLY A 63 -21.87 8.27 9.25
C GLY A 63 -22.44 7.59 10.50
N ARG A 64 -23.13 8.32 11.35
CA ARG A 64 -23.82 7.77 12.53
C ARG A 64 -24.92 6.78 12.14
N ILE A 65 -25.74 7.09 11.15
CA ILE A 65 -26.76 6.14 10.63
C ILE A 65 -26.11 4.84 10.16
N VAL A 66 -24.98 4.91 9.48
CA VAL A 66 -24.23 3.71 9.04
C VAL A 66 -23.66 2.93 10.23
N GLN A 67 -23.13 3.63 11.22
CA GLN A 67 -22.62 3.03 12.47
C GLN A 67 -23.70 2.25 13.22
N ASP A 68 -24.89 2.85 13.36
CA ASP A 68 -26.04 2.19 14.01
C ASP A 68 -26.49 0.95 13.25
N CYS A 69 -26.56 1.04 11.89
CA CYS A 69 -26.89 -0.13 11.07
C CYS A 69 -25.86 -1.26 11.17
N LEU A 70 -24.58 -0.95 11.37
CA LEU A 70 -23.53 -1.95 11.61
C LEU A 70 -23.70 -2.64 12.95
N ALA A 71 -24.03 -1.89 14.02
CA ALA A 71 -24.25 -2.44 15.34
C ALA A 71 -25.43 -3.42 15.37
N GLU A 72 -26.39 -3.31 14.46
CA GLU A 72 -27.54 -4.20 14.34
C GLU A 72 -27.26 -5.52 13.58
N ILE A 73 -26.08 -5.66 12.95
CA ILE A 73 -25.72 -6.88 12.18
C ILE A 73 -25.89 -8.15 13.05
N PRO A 74 -25.34 -8.25 14.29
CA PRO A 74 -25.47 -9.46 15.08
C PRO A 74 -26.91 -9.84 15.43
N MET A 75 -27.79 -8.85 15.57
CA MET A 75 -29.23 -9.08 15.82
C MET A 75 -29.96 -9.58 14.59
N GLN A 76 -29.60 -9.08 13.40
CA GLN A 76 -30.24 -9.47 12.13
C GLN A 76 -29.72 -10.79 11.56
N TRP A 77 -28.48 -11.12 11.90
CA TRP A 77 -27.76 -12.29 11.40
C TRP A 77 -27.21 -13.11 12.58
N PRO A 78 -28.04 -13.95 13.24
CA PRO A 78 -27.59 -14.76 14.36
C PRO A 78 -26.42 -15.66 13.99
N GLY A 79 -25.33 -15.59 14.77
CA GLY A 79 -24.05 -16.27 14.47
C GLY A 79 -23.13 -15.46 13.55
N VAL A 80 -23.37 -14.14 13.46
CA VAL A 80 -22.44 -13.20 12.83
C VAL A 80 -22.05 -12.15 13.87
N SER A 81 -20.77 -12.06 14.18
CA SER A 81 -20.19 -11.08 15.12
C SER A 81 -19.48 -9.97 14.38
N LEU A 82 -19.63 -8.73 14.85
CA LEU A 82 -18.90 -7.56 14.36
C LEU A 82 -17.63 -7.42 15.19
N ILE A 83 -16.44 -7.60 14.57
CA ILE A 83 -15.14 -7.58 15.27
C ILE A 83 -14.54 -6.17 15.30
N ALA A 84 -14.54 -5.50 14.18
CA ALA A 84 -13.93 -4.16 14.04
C ALA A 84 -14.62 -3.34 12.96
N VAL A 85 -14.65 -2.03 13.16
CA VAL A 85 -15.23 -1.05 12.23
C VAL A 85 -14.30 0.14 12.12
N GLN A 86 -14.13 0.66 10.92
CA GLN A 86 -13.52 1.95 10.65
C GLN A 86 -14.29 2.66 9.55
N LEU A 87 -15.05 3.68 9.94
CA LEU A 87 -15.64 4.61 9.00
C LEU A 87 -14.60 5.64 8.58
N MET A 88 -14.47 5.80 7.27
CA MET A 88 -13.66 6.82 6.62
C MET A 88 -14.60 7.82 5.95
N PRO A 89 -14.16 9.03 5.58
CA PRO A 89 -15.07 10.02 5.00
C PRO A 89 -15.88 9.51 3.80
N ASP A 90 -15.31 8.67 2.94
CA ASP A 90 -15.87 8.24 1.66
C ASP A 90 -16.04 6.72 1.52
N HIS A 91 -15.75 5.97 2.57
CA HIS A 91 -15.86 4.50 2.58
C HIS A 91 -15.88 3.94 4.00
N LEU A 92 -16.21 2.68 4.09
CA LEU A 92 -16.30 1.92 5.32
C LEU A 92 -15.46 0.64 5.20
N HIS A 93 -14.65 0.36 6.22
CA HIS A 93 -14.06 -0.94 6.46
C HIS A 93 -14.68 -1.58 7.70
N PHE A 94 -14.99 -2.86 7.65
CA PHE A 94 -15.41 -3.60 8.82
C PHE A 94 -14.98 -5.06 8.73
N ILE A 95 -14.82 -5.69 9.88
CA ILE A 95 -14.46 -7.10 10.00
C ILE A 95 -15.60 -7.79 10.72
N ILE A 96 -16.11 -8.87 10.11
CA ILE A 96 -17.10 -9.75 10.73
C ILE A 96 -16.57 -11.17 10.85
N PHE A 97 -17.04 -11.88 11.85
CA PHE A 97 -16.87 -13.32 11.99
C PHE A 97 -18.22 -14.00 11.78
N VAL A 98 -18.31 -14.84 10.78
CA VAL A 98 -19.40 -15.79 10.57
C VAL A 98 -19.04 -17.04 11.35
N GLU A 99 -19.71 -17.29 12.47
CA GLU A 99 -19.39 -18.34 13.44
C GLU A 99 -19.89 -19.72 13.00
N ARG A 100 -21.01 -19.71 12.28
CA ARG A 100 -21.68 -20.91 11.79
C ARG A 100 -22.28 -20.69 10.41
N GLN A 101 -22.56 -21.79 9.70
CA GLN A 101 -23.22 -21.76 8.40
C GLN A 101 -24.45 -20.86 8.41
N GLN A 102 -24.52 -19.95 7.48
CA GLN A 102 -25.65 -19.06 7.24
C GLN A 102 -26.51 -19.59 6.09
N GLN A 103 -27.81 -19.28 6.08
CA GLN A 103 -28.70 -19.60 4.96
C GLN A 103 -28.38 -18.80 3.69
N LYS A 104 -27.78 -17.63 3.83
CA LYS A 104 -27.44 -16.72 2.72
C LYS A 104 -25.97 -16.36 2.77
N PRO A 105 -25.32 -16.16 1.62
CA PRO A 105 -23.91 -15.83 1.55
C PRO A 105 -23.63 -14.41 2.08
N LEU A 106 -22.36 -14.14 2.35
CA LEU A 106 -21.82 -12.84 2.81
C LEU A 106 -22.42 -11.63 2.07
N GLY A 107 -22.67 -11.78 0.76
CA GLY A 107 -23.27 -10.73 -0.06
C GLY A 107 -24.66 -10.28 0.40
N ALA A 108 -25.43 -11.14 1.05
CA ALA A 108 -26.74 -10.79 1.62
C ALA A 108 -26.59 -9.90 2.86
N ILE A 109 -25.60 -10.18 3.71
CA ILE A 109 -25.28 -9.34 4.90
C ILE A 109 -24.90 -7.93 4.45
N VAL A 110 -23.98 -7.83 3.47
CA VAL A 110 -23.54 -6.54 2.92
C VAL A 110 -24.69 -5.82 2.21
N GLY A 111 -25.51 -6.54 1.45
CA GLY A 111 -26.68 -6.00 0.75
C GLY A 111 -27.70 -5.42 1.73
N SER A 112 -28.01 -6.15 2.80
CA SER A 112 -28.91 -5.71 3.88
C SER A 112 -28.40 -4.43 4.55
N LEU A 113 -27.11 -4.38 4.93
CA LEU A 113 -26.50 -3.17 5.48
C LEU A 113 -26.63 -1.96 4.55
N LYS A 114 -26.30 -2.16 3.26
CA LYS A 114 -26.39 -1.08 2.25
C LYS A 114 -27.82 -0.59 2.05
N ALA A 115 -28.77 -1.50 1.94
CA ALA A 115 -30.18 -1.14 1.75
C ALA A 115 -30.74 -0.39 2.96
N LYS A 116 -30.50 -0.91 4.18
CA LYS A 116 -30.99 -0.33 5.43
C LYS A 116 -30.40 1.07 5.68
N SER A 117 -29.09 1.21 5.54
CA SER A 117 -28.42 2.49 5.74
C SER A 117 -28.84 3.54 4.68
N THR A 118 -29.04 3.13 3.42
CA THR A 118 -29.59 4.00 2.39
C THR A 118 -31.00 4.47 2.72
N SER A 119 -31.89 3.56 3.10
CA SER A 119 -33.28 3.89 3.47
C SER A 119 -33.33 4.87 4.64
N ARG A 120 -32.58 4.62 5.72
CA ARG A 120 -32.50 5.53 6.87
C ARG A 120 -31.91 6.90 6.52
N TYR A 121 -30.87 6.92 5.68
CA TYR A 121 -30.26 8.15 5.22
C TYR A 121 -31.25 9.01 4.42
N LEU A 122 -31.99 8.41 3.47
CA LEU A 122 -33.00 9.10 2.68
C LEU A 122 -34.17 9.61 3.55
N ALA A 123 -34.62 8.80 4.51
CA ALA A 123 -35.68 9.22 5.46
C ALA A 123 -35.22 10.45 6.29
N ALA A 124 -33.98 10.44 6.79
CA ALA A 124 -33.42 11.58 7.52
C ALA A 124 -33.30 12.84 6.67
N GLN A 125 -32.94 12.70 5.38
CA GLN A 125 -32.91 13.85 4.45
C GLN A 125 -34.31 14.44 4.17
N ASN A 126 -35.30 13.56 3.99
CA ASN A 126 -36.68 14.00 3.76
C ASN A 126 -37.26 14.76 4.99
N LEU A 127 -36.96 14.29 6.20
CA LEU A 127 -37.35 14.97 7.45
C LEU A 127 -36.69 16.34 7.57
N ALA A 128 -35.39 16.44 7.25
CA ALA A 128 -34.68 17.71 7.26
C ALA A 128 -35.23 18.70 6.22
N ALA A 129 -35.58 18.21 5.04
CA ALA A 129 -36.18 19.04 3.98
C ALA A 129 -37.59 19.51 4.34
N SER A 130 -38.43 18.69 4.97
CA SER A 130 -39.77 19.06 5.43
C SER A 130 -39.75 20.05 6.60
N GLY A 131 -38.79 19.92 7.52
CA GLY A 131 -38.60 20.89 8.62
C GLY A 131 -38.12 22.27 8.18
N GLN A 132 -37.38 22.36 7.06
CA GLN A 132 -36.96 23.65 6.47
C GLN A 132 -38.04 24.31 5.61
N ALA A 133 -38.98 23.55 5.05
CA ALA A 133 -40.04 24.05 4.19
C ALA A 133 -41.09 24.90 4.96
N GLN A 134 -41.11 24.81 6.29
CA GLN A 134 -41.99 25.67 7.12
C GLN A 134 -41.46 27.10 7.30
N ASN A 135 -40.18 27.36 6.95
CA ASN A 135 -39.53 28.65 7.17
C ASN A 135 -39.19 29.47 5.92
N SER A 136 -39.47 29.01 4.70
CA SER A 136 -39.30 29.84 3.50
C SER A 136 -40.05 29.32 2.26
N ALA A 137 -40.87 30.13 1.67
CA ALA A 137 -41.58 29.87 0.40
C ALA A 137 -40.66 29.82 -0.83
N SER A 138 -39.35 30.07 -0.66
CA SER A 138 -38.36 30.10 -1.75
C SER A 138 -37.60 28.76 -1.99
N ALA A 139 -37.86 27.72 -1.21
CA ALA A 139 -37.08 26.48 -1.23
C ALA A 139 -37.50 25.47 -2.32
N LYS A 140 -38.56 25.73 -3.10
CA LYS A 140 -39.06 24.81 -4.14
C LYS A 140 -38.17 24.67 -5.38
N ALA A 141 -37.25 25.60 -5.62
CA ALA A 141 -36.40 25.59 -6.84
C ALA A 141 -35.05 24.82 -6.69
N GLN A 142 -34.62 24.52 -5.47
CA GLN A 142 -33.29 23.85 -5.24
C GLN A 142 -33.37 22.33 -5.02
N ASN A 143 -34.56 21.73 -4.90
CA ASN A 143 -34.75 20.31 -4.60
C ASN A 143 -34.68 19.37 -5.82
N GLN A 144 -34.44 19.88 -7.04
CA GLN A 144 -34.40 19.03 -8.25
C GLN A 144 -33.04 18.48 -8.63
N THR A 145 -31.93 18.84 -7.96
CA THR A 145 -30.58 18.48 -8.38
C THR A 145 -29.90 17.39 -7.54
N GLN A 146 -30.54 16.80 -6.52
CA GLN A 146 -29.97 15.73 -5.72
C GLN A 146 -30.63 14.34 -5.91
N ASN A 147 -31.65 14.22 -6.73
CA ASN A 147 -32.45 13.01 -6.93
C ASN A 147 -31.86 12.09 -8.02
N GLY A 148 -30.80 11.40 -7.75
CA GLY A 148 -30.26 10.35 -8.65
C GLY A 148 -28.97 9.70 -8.20
N ALA A 149 -28.20 10.33 -7.34
CA ALA A 149 -26.91 9.80 -6.91
C ALA A 149 -27.09 8.72 -5.84
N LYS A 150 -26.72 7.47 -6.19
CA LYS A 150 -26.71 6.34 -5.26
C LYS A 150 -25.88 6.67 -4.01
N PHE A 151 -26.33 6.21 -2.84
CA PHE A 151 -25.55 6.37 -1.59
C PHE A 151 -24.29 5.53 -1.63
N TRP A 152 -24.41 4.23 -1.88
CA TRP A 152 -23.30 3.30 -2.00
C TRP A 152 -22.93 3.02 -3.45
N ALA A 153 -21.65 2.92 -3.73
CA ALA A 153 -21.13 2.37 -4.99
C ALA A 153 -21.56 0.91 -5.17
N GLN A 154 -21.64 0.46 -6.41
CA GLN A 154 -21.97 -0.89 -6.74
C GLN A 154 -20.91 -1.89 -6.22
N GLY A 155 -21.36 -3.04 -5.69
CA GLY A 155 -20.50 -4.09 -5.17
C GLY A 155 -19.82 -3.75 -3.85
N TYR A 156 -18.85 -4.56 -3.49
CA TYR A 156 -17.96 -4.43 -2.33
C TYR A 156 -16.68 -5.21 -2.59
N VAL A 157 -15.66 -4.98 -1.77
CA VAL A 157 -14.43 -5.75 -1.75
C VAL A 157 -14.38 -6.53 -0.46
N ASP A 158 -14.05 -7.82 -0.52
CA ASP A 158 -13.84 -8.67 0.63
C ASP A 158 -12.43 -9.29 0.63
N LEU A 159 -11.97 -9.62 1.82
CA LEU A 159 -10.76 -10.38 2.06
C LEU A 159 -11.06 -11.43 3.13
N VAL A 160 -10.92 -12.71 2.77
CA VAL A 160 -11.02 -13.82 3.73
C VAL A 160 -9.74 -13.91 4.54
N LEU A 161 -9.83 -13.87 5.86
CA LEU A 161 -8.69 -13.91 6.75
C LEU A 161 -8.39 -15.36 7.14
N LEU A 162 -7.44 -15.99 6.44
CA LEU A 162 -7.11 -17.41 6.57
C LEU A 162 -5.84 -17.68 7.38
N ARG A 163 -5.00 -16.67 7.62
CA ARG A 163 -3.68 -16.86 8.19
C ARG A 163 -3.66 -16.45 9.67
N ARG A 164 -2.95 -17.24 10.48
CA ARG A 164 -2.68 -16.88 11.88
C ARG A 164 -2.04 -15.47 11.96
N GLY A 165 -2.51 -14.63 12.88
CA GLY A 165 -2.04 -13.26 13.05
C GLY A 165 -2.52 -12.28 11.97
N GLN A 166 -3.39 -12.69 11.05
CA GLN A 166 -3.91 -11.82 10.00
C GLN A 166 -5.02 -10.92 10.53
N LEU A 167 -5.83 -11.41 11.46
CA LEU A 167 -6.91 -10.64 12.08
C LEU A 167 -6.35 -9.42 12.83
N GLU A 168 -5.37 -9.64 13.70
CA GLU A 168 -4.73 -8.59 14.50
C GLU A 168 -4.11 -7.51 13.60
N LYS A 169 -3.44 -7.94 12.51
CA LYS A 169 -2.88 -7.02 11.51
C LYS A 169 -3.96 -6.19 10.80
N MET A 170 -5.09 -6.78 10.49
CA MET A 170 -6.19 -6.06 9.84
C MET A 170 -6.89 -5.11 10.80
N ILE A 171 -7.07 -5.48 12.06
CA ILE A 171 -7.59 -4.58 13.10
C ILE A 171 -6.65 -3.36 13.26
N ALA A 172 -5.34 -3.60 13.39
CA ALA A 172 -4.35 -2.52 13.47
C ALA A 172 -4.37 -1.63 12.21
N TYR A 173 -4.49 -2.23 11.03
CA TYR A 173 -4.62 -1.50 9.77
C TYR A 173 -5.88 -0.62 9.74
N LEU A 174 -7.02 -1.13 10.19
CA LEU A 174 -8.26 -0.36 10.24
C LEU A 174 -8.11 0.86 11.16
N ARG A 175 -7.59 0.67 12.36
CA ARG A 175 -7.35 1.74 13.34
C ARG A 175 -6.40 2.82 12.83
N ASP A 176 -5.38 2.41 12.03
CA ASP A 176 -4.37 3.32 11.47
C ASP A 176 -4.85 4.10 10.23
N ASN A 177 -6.00 3.73 9.64
CA ASN A 177 -6.48 4.36 8.40
C ASN A 177 -6.69 5.88 8.49
N PRO A 178 -7.28 6.44 9.57
CA PRO A 178 -7.42 7.90 9.69
C PRO A 178 -6.06 8.61 9.67
N ARG A 179 -5.08 8.13 10.45
CA ARG A 179 -3.70 8.65 10.45
C ARG A 179 -3.08 8.58 9.06
N ARG A 180 -3.16 7.42 8.40
CA ARG A 180 -2.61 7.24 7.04
C ARG A 180 -3.24 8.17 6.01
N LEU A 181 -4.53 8.46 6.14
CA LEU A 181 -5.20 9.43 5.29
C LEU A 181 -4.74 10.86 5.59
N GLY A 182 -4.61 11.22 6.87
CA GLY A 182 -4.13 12.52 7.33
C GLY A 182 -2.72 12.81 6.84
N VAL A 183 -1.79 11.90 7.11
CA VAL A 183 -0.39 12.01 6.67
C VAL A 183 -0.28 12.15 5.13
N LYS A 184 -1.08 11.41 4.36
CA LYS A 184 -1.12 11.57 2.90
C LYS A 184 -1.64 12.92 2.43
N ARG A 185 -2.50 13.56 3.22
CA ARG A 185 -2.99 14.92 2.93
C ARG A 185 -1.99 16.00 3.33
N GLU A 186 -1.27 15.79 4.43
CA GLU A 186 -0.18 16.69 4.85
C GLU A 186 1.02 16.63 3.89
N HIS A 187 1.35 15.44 3.38
CA HIS A 187 2.52 15.21 2.54
C HIS A 187 2.16 14.51 1.22
N PRO A 188 1.36 15.16 0.35
CA PRO A 188 0.86 14.54 -0.87
C PRO A 188 1.98 14.10 -1.83
N ASP A 189 3.08 14.85 -1.89
CA ASP A 189 4.18 14.61 -2.81
C ASP A 189 4.95 13.33 -2.47
N LEU A 190 5.12 13.01 -1.18
CA LEU A 190 5.76 11.76 -0.73
C LEU A 190 4.98 10.51 -1.14
N PHE A 191 3.69 10.64 -1.46
CA PHE A 191 2.81 9.52 -1.82
C PHE A 191 2.32 9.58 -3.28
N LYS A 192 2.87 10.50 -4.07
CA LYS A 192 2.61 10.60 -5.50
C LYS A 192 3.64 9.78 -6.27
N VAL A 193 3.19 8.94 -7.20
CA VAL A 193 4.10 8.28 -8.13
C VAL A 193 4.55 9.29 -9.17
N LEU A 194 5.83 9.60 -9.19
CA LEU A 194 6.51 10.34 -10.25
C LEU A 194 6.87 9.35 -11.36
N ARG A 195 6.77 9.79 -12.62
CA ARG A 195 6.93 8.89 -13.77
C ARG A 195 8.26 9.02 -14.48
N ASP A 196 8.94 10.11 -14.23
CA ASP A 196 10.24 10.39 -14.84
C ASP A 196 11.05 11.21 -13.84
N VAL A 197 11.90 10.51 -13.10
CA VAL A 197 12.87 11.09 -12.16
C VAL A 197 14.24 10.70 -12.68
N GLU A 198 15.08 11.69 -12.93
CA GLU A 198 16.44 11.47 -13.39
C GLU A 198 17.41 11.33 -12.20
N ALA A 199 18.33 10.38 -12.31
CA ALA A 199 19.46 10.22 -11.41
C ALA A 199 20.69 9.75 -12.20
N LYS A 200 21.77 10.54 -12.24
CA LYS A 200 23.01 10.23 -12.97
C LYS A 200 22.76 9.84 -14.45
N GLY A 201 21.89 10.58 -15.16
CA GLY A 201 21.52 10.32 -16.54
C GLY A 201 20.53 9.16 -16.76
N MET A 202 20.15 8.45 -15.71
CA MET A 202 19.21 7.33 -15.74
C MET A 202 17.80 7.79 -15.33
N HIS A 203 16.76 7.20 -15.93
CA HIS A 203 15.37 7.57 -15.73
C HIS A 203 14.57 6.52 -14.96
N PHE A 204 13.77 6.97 -14.00
CA PHE A 204 13.02 6.11 -13.08
C PHE A 204 11.57 6.55 -12.87
N SER A 205 10.70 5.61 -12.63
CA SER A 205 9.48 5.86 -11.86
C SER A 205 9.83 5.88 -10.38
N ALA A 206 9.28 6.82 -9.61
CA ALA A 206 9.63 7.01 -8.21
C ALA A 206 8.42 7.23 -7.30
N ILE A 207 8.55 6.88 -6.03
CA ILE A 207 7.65 7.28 -4.95
C ILE A 207 8.43 7.44 -3.65
N GLY A 208 8.14 8.49 -2.89
CA GLY A 208 8.84 8.85 -1.67
C GLY A 208 9.58 10.17 -1.81
N ASN A 209 10.59 10.37 -0.99
CA ASN A 209 11.38 11.59 -0.96
C ASN A 209 12.46 11.57 -2.04
N HIS A 210 12.19 12.18 -3.20
CA HIS A 210 13.15 12.23 -4.31
C HIS A 210 14.39 13.09 -4.02
N PHE A 211 14.35 14.02 -3.07
CA PHE A 211 15.52 14.79 -2.64
C PHE A 211 16.63 13.92 -2.01
N LEU A 212 16.35 12.66 -1.71
CA LEU A 212 17.38 11.72 -1.26
C LEU A 212 18.43 11.43 -2.35
N LEU A 213 18.12 11.69 -3.62
CA LEU A 213 19.08 11.60 -4.74
C LEU A 213 20.08 12.76 -4.77
N GLU A 214 19.77 13.87 -4.08
CA GLU A 214 20.63 15.05 -3.98
C GLU A 214 21.56 14.99 -2.75
N ALA A 215 21.54 13.86 -2.02
CA ALA A 215 22.40 13.69 -0.86
C ALA A 215 23.89 13.78 -1.26
N PRO A 216 24.74 14.42 -0.45
CA PRO A 216 26.16 14.57 -0.76
C PRO A 216 26.92 13.24 -0.82
N VAL A 217 26.42 12.22 -0.12
CA VAL A 217 26.95 10.87 -0.16
C VAL A 217 25.81 9.87 -0.23
N ILE A 218 25.84 9.00 -1.23
CA ILE A 218 24.96 7.84 -1.36
C ILE A 218 25.81 6.59 -1.23
N PHE A 219 25.52 5.78 -0.20
CA PHE A 219 26.28 4.59 0.15
C PHE A 219 25.57 3.32 -0.33
N GLN A 220 26.24 2.52 -1.17
CA GLN A 220 25.68 1.26 -1.65
C GLN A 220 25.71 0.18 -0.58
N VAL A 221 24.56 -0.44 -0.34
CA VAL A 221 24.43 -1.62 0.50
C VAL A 221 24.30 -2.86 -0.37
N GLN A 222 25.31 -3.71 -0.33
CA GLN A 222 25.32 -5.01 -0.99
C GLN A 222 25.83 -6.10 -0.05
N CYS A 223 25.13 -7.24 -0.05
CA CYS A 223 25.47 -8.37 0.80
C CYS A 223 25.25 -9.69 0.09
N SER A 224 26.29 -10.55 0.09
CA SER A 224 26.16 -11.90 -0.44
C SER A 224 25.10 -12.71 0.30
N ARG A 225 24.36 -13.56 -0.44
CA ARG A 225 23.39 -14.48 0.15
C ARG A 225 24.01 -15.49 1.11
N SER A 226 25.32 -15.76 0.97
CA SER A 226 26.06 -16.67 1.84
C SER A 226 26.34 -16.11 3.24
N PHE A 227 26.31 -14.78 3.42
CA PHE A 227 26.70 -14.13 4.67
C PHE A 227 25.58 -14.03 5.68
N PHE A 228 24.32 -14.06 5.23
CA PHE A 228 23.17 -13.89 6.11
C PHE A 228 21.95 -14.68 5.62
N ALA A 229 21.25 -15.34 6.55
CA ALA A 229 19.98 -16.01 6.26
C ALA A 229 18.97 -15.86 7.41
N TYR A 230 17.69 -15.73 7.06
CA TYR A 230 16.59 -15.88 8.00
C TYR A 230 16.16 -17.34 8.06
N ARG A 231 15.78 -17.79 9.27
CA ARG A 231 15.13 -19.08 9.48
C ARG A 231 13.81 -19.12 8.71
N ARG A 232 13.62 -20.21 7.96
CA ARG A 232 12.45 -20.38 7.10
C ARG A 232 11.89 -21.79 7.21
N GLU A 233 10.61 -21.93 6.98
CA GLU A 233 9.93 -23.21 6.88
C GLU A 233 9.34 -23.41 5.49
N ARG A 234 9.23 -24.66 5.07
CA ARG A 234 8.56 -25.01 3.80
C ARG A 234 7.05 -25.08 4.03
N LEU A 235 6.30 -24.50 3.12
CA LEU A 235 4.83 -24.55 3.17
C LEU A 235 4.32 -25.81 2.46
N SER A 236 3.21 -26.38 2.95
CA SER A 236 2.58 -27.59 2.37
C SER A 236 2.11 -27.39 0.93
N GLY A 237 1.76 -26.15 0.52
CA GLY A 237 1.41 -25.78 -0.86
C GLY A 237 2.57 -25.32 -1.73
N GLY A 238 3.83 -25.60 -1.30
CA GLY A 238 5.04 -25.10 -1.96
C GLY A 238 5.43 -23.68 -1.52
N GLY A 239 6.71 -23.32 -1.70
CA GLY A 239 7.26 -22.04 -1.26
C GLY A 239 7.82 -22.09 0.16
N TRP A 240 8.31 -20.91 0.63
CA TRP A 240 8.99 -20.76 1.91
C TRP A 240 8.42 -19.59 2.68
N ARG A 241 8.30 -19.73 4.00
CA ARG A 241 7.91 -18.68 4.93
C ARG A 241 9.06 -18.36 5.89
N ILE A 242 9.40 -17.08 6.04
CA ILE A 242 10.35 -16.62 7.07
C ILE A 242 9.64 -16.71 8.42
N LEU A 243 10.26 -17.42 9.37
CA LEU A 243 9.80 -17.51 10.75
C LEU A 243 10.05 -16.20 11.47
N ARG A 244 9.15 -15.88 12.41
CA ARG A 244 9.19 -14.64 13.19
C ARG A 244 8.96 -14.94 14.66
N ASP A 245 9.53 -14.10 15.53
CA ASP A 245 9.24 -14.13 16.97
C ASP A 245 7.84 -13.56 17.28
N ALA A 246 7.51 -13.52 18.58
CA ALA A 246 6.23 -13.00 19.07
C ALA A 246 6.02 -11.51 18.71
N GLN A 247 7.08 -10.73 18.55
CA GLN A 247 7.08 -9.31 18.17
C GLN A 247 7.03 -9.13 16.65
N GLY A 248 7.04 -10.23 15.88
CA GLY A 248 7.00 -10.23 14.42
C GLY A 248 8.34 -9.94 13.74
N LYS A 249 9.45 -9.95 14.48
CA LYS A 249 10.82 -9.81 13.96
C LYS A 249 11.26 -11.12 13.31
N PRO A 250 11.91 -11.10 12.13
CA PRO A 250 12.43 -12.31 11.50
C PRO A 250 13.48 -13.00 12.39
N LEU A 251 13.36 -14.32 12.53
CA LEU A 251 14.37 -15.13 13.22
C LEU A 251 15.58 -15.31 12.33
N VAL A 252 16.77 -15.06 12.87
CA VAL A 252 18.04 -15.27 12.16
C VAL A 252 18.43 -16.74 12.22
N GLU A 253 18.82 -17.31 11.09
CA GLU A 253 19.37 -18.65 10.96
C GLU A 253 20.90 -18.62 10.91
N LYS A 254 21.43 -17.66 10.13
CA LYS A 254 22.88 -17.51 9.89
C LYS A 254 23.26 -16.04 9.87
N THR A 255 24.35 -15.71 10.53
CA THR A 255 25.08 -14.45 10.40
C THR A 255 26.57 -14.77 10.38
N THR A 256 27.37 -13.99 9.67
CA THR A 256 28.81 -14.13 9.59
C THR A 256 29.51 -12.82 9.95
N PRO A 257 30.82 -12.85 10.33
CA PRO A 257 31.60 -11.63 10.56
C PRO A 257 31.57 -10.64 9.39
N GLU A 258 31.58 -11.16 8.15
CA GLU A 258 31.52 -10.35 6.94
C GLU A 258 30.17 -9.62 6.81
N PHE A 259 29.07 -10.25 7.24
CA PHE A 259 27.78 -9.61 7.31
C PHE A 259 27.79 -8.47 8.32
N GLU A 260 28.27 -8.70 9.55
CA GLU A 260 28.29 -7.67 10.59
C GLU A 260 29.23 -6.53 10.22
N ALA A 261 30.37 -6.78 9.59
CA ALA A 261 31.26 -5.75 9.07
C ALA A 261 30.56 -4.86 8.03
N LYS A 262 29.85 -5.46 7.07
CA LYS A 262 29.06 -4.71 6.06
C LYS A 262 27.90 -3.94 6.69
N ALA A 263 27.20 -4.54 7.64
CA ALA A 263 26.11 -3.88 8.35
C ALA A 263 26.61 -2.67 9.15
N THR A 264 27.71 -2.83 9.87
CA THR A 264 28.36 -1.74 10.64
C THR A 264 28.80 -0.62 9.70
N ALA A 265 29.52 -0.92 8.62
CA ALA A 265 29.96 0.08 7.66
C ALA A 265 28.80 0.90 7.07
N ALA A 266 27.70 0.23 6.67
CA ALA A 266 26.52 0.89 6.14
C ALA A 266 25.82 1.76 7.18
N LEU A 267 25.65 1.26 8.41
CA LEU A 267 24.98 2.00 9.48
C LEU A 267 25.84 3.19 9.96
N ASP A 268 27.14 3.07 10.01
CA ASP A 268 28.06 4.15 10.33
C ASP A 268 28.08 5.22 9.24
N ALA A 269 28.05 4.83 7.97
CA ALA A 269 27.89 5.78 6.86
C ALA A 269 26.56 6.55 7.00
N ALA A 270 25.46 5.85 7.26
CA ALA A 270 24.15 6.46 7.46
C ALA A 270 24.13 7.39 8.70
N LYS A 271 24.80 7.01 9.77
CA LYS A 271 24.95 7.83 10.98
C LYS A 271 25.71 9.14 10.69
N ARG A 272 26.68 9.10 9.78
CA ARG A 272 27.39 10.29 9.29
C ARG A 272 26.61 11.13 8.28
N GLY A 273 25.37 10.73 7.94
CA GLY A 273 24.47 11.46 7.08
C GLY A 273 24.33 10.92 5.65
N ALA A 274 25.03 9.85 5.27
CA ALA A 274 24.85 9.21 3.98
C ALA A 274 23.44 8.67 3.81
N VAL A 275 22.94 8.67 2.56
CA VAL A 275 21.73 7.96 2.17
C VAL A 275 22.13 6.57 1.68
N LEU A 276 21.53 5.52 2.23
CA LEU A 276 21.80 4.17 1.78
C LEU A 276 21.05 3.88 0.48
N ILE A 277 21.65 3.11 -0.44
CA ILE A 277 20.96 2.60 -1.63
C ILE A 277 21.11 1.09 -1.73
N SER A 278 20.00 0.39 -1.97
CA SER A 278 20.00 -1.06 -2.15
C SER A 278 18.79 -1.56 -2.95
N PRO A 279 18.93 -2.55 -3.82
CA PRO A 279 17.81 -3.27 -4.40
C PRO A 279 17.15 -4.26 -3.41
N CYS A 280 17.70 -4.45 -2.21
CA CYS A 280 17.19 -5.34 -1.17
C CYS A 280 16.93 -6.77 -1.68
N ILE A 281 17.84 -7.32 -2.49
CA ILE A 281 17.69 -8.63 -3.12
C ILE A 281 17.99 -9.77 -2.15
N SER A 282 19.11 -9.66 -1.42
CA SER A 282 19.53 -10.68 -0.44
C SER A 282 18.84 -10.48 0.93
N ASN A 283 18.81 -11.51 1.75
CA ASN A 283 18.34 -11.39 3.13
C ASN A 283 19.24 -10.46 3.96
N GLY A 284 20.54 -10.44 3.68
CA GLY A 284 21.49 -9.55 4.35
C GLY A 284 21.20 -8.07 4.03
N GLU A 285 21.00 -7.73 2.77
CA GLU A 285 20.60 -6.35 2.38
C GLU A 285 19.28 -5.92 3.03
N ARG A 286 18.29 -6.82 3.05
CA ARG A 286 17.00 -6.56 3.73
C ARG A 286 17.16 -6.36 5.23
N GLU A 287 18.08 -7.10 5.87
CA GLU A 287 18.36 -6.95 7.29
C GLU A 287 19.08 -5.63 7.59
N ILE A 288 20.07 -5.24 6.77
CA ILE A 288 20.74 -3.94 6.89
C ILE A 288 19.72 -2.81 6.70
N ALA A 289 18.88 -2.89 5.67
CA ALA A 289 17.82 -1.92 5.44
C ALA A 289 16.81 -1.86 6.61
N ARG A 290 16.47 -3.01 7.21
CA ARG A 290 15.61 -3.07 8.40
C ARG A 290 16.25 -2.35 9.60
N ARG A 291 17.54 -2.64 9.89
CA ARG A 291 18.30 -1.99 10.98
C ARG A 291 18.38 -0.48 10.74
N ALA A 292 18.68 -0.06 9.51
CA ALA A 292 18.71 1.36 9.12
C ALA A 292 17.34 2.04 9.30
N PHE A 293 16.25 1.38 8.90
CA PHE A 293 14.91 1.90 9.11
C PHE A 293 14.52 2.01 10.59
N GLU A 294 14.92 1.06 11.44
CA GLU A 294 14.67 1.11 12.86
C GLU A 294 15.45 2.26 13.53
N SER A 295 16.63 2.57 13.02
CA SER A 295 17.46 3.72 13.47
C SER A 295 17.02 5.07 12.84
N GLY A 296 15.98 5.11 12.02
CA GLY A 296 15.50 6.34 11.39
C GLY A 296 16.34 6.83 10.20
N TYR A 297 17.27 6.03 9.68
CA TYR A 297 18.13 6.42 8.57
C TYR A 297 17.39 6.41 7.22
N ARG A 298 17.96 7.12 6.25
CA ARG A 298 17.42 7.36 4.92
C ARG A 298 17.88 6.29 3.95
N ILE A 299 16.94 5.77 3.15
CA ILE A 299 17.23 4.69 2.20
C ILE A 299 16.54 4.93 0.86
N ILE A 300 17.28 4.69 -0.21
CA ILE A 300 16.78 4.52 -1.58
C ILE A 300 16.68 3.01 -1.85
N THR A 301 15.53 2.53 -2.29
CA THR A 301 15.34 1.13 -2.68
C THR A 301 15.02 1.01 -4.16
N LEU A 302 15.61 0.03 -4.83
CA LEU A 302 15.36 -0.25 -6.24
C LEU A 302 14.34 -1.37 -6.40
N GLN A 303 13.39 -1.21 -7.33
CA GLN A 303 12.31 -2.14 -7.60
C GLN A 303 12.49 -2.75 -8.99
N ASN A 304 12.16 -4.06 -9.12
CA ASN A 304 12.24 -4.76 -10.40
C ASN A 304 11.02 -4.56 -11.31
N LYS A 305 10.13 -3.67 -10.94
CA LYS A 305 8.94 -3.30 -11.72
C LYS A 305 8.43 -1.93 -11.32
N GLY A 306 7.80 -1.25 -12.27
CA GLY A 306 7.18 0.05 -12.06
C GLY A 306 6.01 0.02 -11.06
N PHE A 307 5.53 1.19 -10.73
CA PHE A 307 4.43 1.39 -9.80
C PHE A 307 3.09 1.47 -10.52
N SER A 308 2.06 0.81 -9.98
CA SER A 308 0.70 1.04 -10.45
C SER A 308 0.28 2.50 -10.23
N PRO A 309 -0.65 3.04 -11.02
CA PRO A 309 -1.11 4.44 -10.87
C PRO A 309 -1.68 4.78 -9.50
N ILE A 310 -2.14 3.77 -8.77
CA ILE A 310 -2.73 3.91 -7.43
C ILE A 310 -1.82 3.34 -6.34
N TYR A 311 -0.56 3.02 -6.68
CA TYR A 311 0.39 2.45 -5.73
C TYR A 311 0.57 3.34 -4.49
N LYS A 312 0.64 2.71 -3.34
CA LYS A 312 1.01 3.34 -2.06
C LYS A 312 1.90 2.39 -1.29
N PRO A 313 2.99 2.88 -0.67
CA PRO A 313 3.79 2.08 0.23
C PRO A 313 2.91 1.48 1.33
N GLY A 314 3.13 0.20 1.66
CA GLY A 314 2.37 -0.52 2.68
C GLY A 314 3.16 -0.75 3.97
N GLY A 315 2.46 -1.04 5.09
CA GLY A 315 3.10 -1.40 6.35
C GLY A 315 4.14 -0.39 6.82
N LYS A 316 5.29 -0.87 7.25
CA LYS A 316 6.42 -0.04 7.73
C LYS A 316 6.98 0.92 6.66
N LEU A 317 6.86 0.58 5.36
CA LEU A 317 7.31 1.46 4.27
C LEU A 317 6.47 2.74 4.19
N PHE A 318 5.19 2.67 4.57
CA PHE A 318 4.36 3.86 4.66
C PHE A 318 4.92 4.87 5.66
N ASP A 319 5.28 4.40 6.86
CA ASP A 319 5.80 5.28 7.92
C ASP A 319 7.16 5.85 7.56
N LYS A 320 8.01 5.08 6.88
CA LYS A 320 9.32 5.56 6.38
C LYS A 320 9.17 6.58 5.25
N CYS A 321 8.20 6.37 4.35
CA CYS A 321 7.83 7.34 3.33
C CYS A 321 7.29 8.62 3.96
N ALA A 322 6.39 8.51 4.95
CA ALA A 322 5.82 9.64 5.69
C ALA A 322 6.87 10.47 6.42
N ALA A 323 7.91 9.82 6.96
CA ALA A 323 9.04 10.47 7.61
C ALA A 323 10.07 11.10 6.64
N GLY A 324 9.85 10.98 5.32
CA GLY A 324 10.81 11.44 4.31
C GLY A 324 12.09 10.60 4.20
N ASN A 325 12.13 9.44 4.86
CA ASN A 325 13.31 8.58 4.95
C ASN A 325 13.37 7.47 3.89
N LEU A 326 12.43 7.45 2.96
CA LEU A 326 12.35 6.43 1.91
C LEU A 326 12.15 7.06 0.54
N LEU A 327 12.96 6.60 -0.41
CA LEU A 327 12.69 6.71 -1.84
C LEU A 327 12.67 5.33 -2.45
N MET A 328 11.66 5.03 -3.25
CA MET A 328 11.56 3.80 -4.04
C MET A 328 11.67 4.18 -5.50
N LEU A 329 12.63 3.59 -6.21
CA LEU A 329 12.88 3.78 -7.63
C LEU A 329 12.60 2.50 -8.40
N ALA A 330 12.04 2.62 -9.58
CA ALA A 330 11.92 1.53 -10.55
C ALA A 330 12.39 2.02 -11.91
N PRO A 331 13.27 1.29 -12.62
CA PRO A 331 13.69 1.65 -13.97
C PRO A 331 12.49 1.95 -14.88
N ILE A 332 12.56 3.00 -15.68
CA ILE A 332 11.42 3.45 -16.49
C ILE A 332 11.03 2.41 -17.56
N GLY A 333 11.99 1.67 -18.08
CA GLY A 333 11.78 0.58 -19.03
C GLY A 333 11.10 -0.66 -18.44
N TRP A 334 10.93 -0.72 -17.11
CA TRP A 334 10.24 -1.81 -16.44
C TRP A 334 8.86 -1.37 -15.94
N PRO A 335 7.83 -1.43 -16.78
CA PRO A 335 6.50 -0.98 -16.42
C PRO A 335 5.89 -1.88 -15.34
N TYR A 336 4.84 -1.39 -14.71
CA TYR A 336 4.04 -2.21 -13.79
C TYR A 336 3.30 -3.30 -14.55
N VAL A 337 3.58 -4.57 -14.20
CA VAL A 337 2.88 -5.75 -14.71
C VAL A 337 2.07 -6.37 -13.56
N PRO A 338 0.73 -6.41 -13.65
CA PRO A 338 -0.11 -7.06 -12.65
C PRO A 338 0.21 -8.55 -12.52
N GLY A 339 0.36 -9.04 -11.28
CA GLY A 339 0.59 -10.47 -11.00
C GLY A 339 2.05 -10.92 -11.03
N GLU A 340 2.96 -10.17 -11.60
CA GLU A 340 4.39 -10.47 -11.57
C GLU A 340 4.93 -10.39 -10.13
N LYS A 341 5.52 -11.46 -9.63
CA LYS A 341 5.96 -11.57 -8.23
C LYS A 341 7.45 -11.88 -8.07
N THR A 342 8.10 -12.38 -9.11
CA THR A 342 9.47 -12.88 -9.01
C THR A 342 10.45 -11.99 -9.77
N MET A 343 11.59 -11.70 -9.13
CA MET A 343 12.73 -11.05 -9.75
C MET A 343 13.60 -12.08 -10.44
N THR A 344 13.97 -11.86 -11.70
CA THR A 344 14.93 -12.71 -12.41
C THR A 344 16.36 -12.43 -11.94
N ARG A 345 17.30 -13.34 -12.29
CA ARG A 345 18.73 -13.14 -11.99
C ARG A 345 19.26 -11.92 -12.74
N GLU A 346 18.88 -11.75 -13.99
CA GLU A 346 19.29 -10.61 -14.83
C GLU A 346 18.79 -9.29 -14.24
N GLN A 347 17.51 -9.21 -13.87
CA GLN A 347 16.98 -8.03 -13.19
C GLN A 347 17.75 -7.71 -11.90
N ALA A 348 18.13 -8.73 -11.13
CA ALA A 348 18.93 -8.55 -9.92
C ALA A 348 20.32 -7.96 -10.21
N GLN A 349 20.98 -8.42 -11.28
CA GLN A 349 22.28 -7.89 -11.72
C GLN A 349 22.17 -6.43 -12.19
N VAL A 350 21.17 -6.12 -13.01
CA VAL A 350 20.88 -4.76 -13.47
C VAL A 350 20.62 -3.82 -12.29
N LEU A 351 19.80 -4.21 -11.32
CA LEU A 351 19.53 -3.36 -10.16
C LEU A 351 20.76 -3.14 -9.28
N ASN A 352 21.61 -4.16 -9.10
CA ASN A 352 22.87 -3.99 -8.40
C ASN A 352 23.78 -3.00 -9.12
N ARG A 353 23.86 -3.08 -10.46
CA ARG A 353 24.65 -2.16 -11.26
C ARG A 353 24.10 -0.73 -11.21
N ILE A 354 22.79 -0.55 -11.29
CA ILE A 354 22.14 0.75 -11.11
C ILE A 354 22.46 1.33 -9.73
N ALA A 355 22.36 0.52 -8.67
CA ALA A 355 22.73 0.96 -7.32
C ALA A 355 24.18 1.43 -7.24
N GLN A 356 25.10 0.73 -7.92
CA GLN A 356 26.51 1.08 -8.00
C GLN A 356 26.75 2.40 -8.76
N LEU A 357 26.04 2.61 -9.87
CA LEU A 357 26.17 3.82 -10.67
C LEU A 357 25.58 5.08 -9.98
N ILE A 358 24.59 4.91 -9.11
CA ILE A 358 24.01 6.00 -8.32
C ILE A 358 24.87 6.29 -7.08
N ALA A 359 25.48 5.28 -6.48
CA ALA A 359 26.25 5.43 -5.26
C ALA A 359 27.57 6.18 -5.51
N ASP A 360 27.93 7.04 -4.56
CA ASP A 360 29.22 7.74 -4.54
C ASP A 360 30.24 6.97 -3.69
N ASP A 361 29.77 6.12 -2.78
CA ASP A 361 30.60 5.39 -1.82
C ASP A 361 30.03 3.99 -1.55
N GLY A 362 30.82 3.12 -0.95
CA GLY A 362 30.44 1.73 -0.65
C GLY A 362 30.32 0.82 -1.88
N ALA A 363 30.69 1.33 -3.05
CA ALA A 363 30.70 0.54 -4.27
C ALA A 363 31.60 -0.70 -4.10
N VAL A 364 30.97 -1.86 -4.01
CA VAL A 364 31.67 -3.13 -3.91
C VAL A 364 31.90 -3.65 -5.31
N GLU A 365 33.09 -4.16 -5.57
CA GLU A 365 33.36 -4.90 -6.80
C GLU A 365 32.40 -6.09 -6.86
N ILE A 366 31.44 -6.03 -7.79
CA ILE A 366 30.40 -7.04 -7.92
C ILE A 366 30.96 -8.14 -8.81
N ASP A 367 31.17 -9.32 -8.26
CA ASP A 367 31.39 -10.52 -9.05
C ASP A 367 30.09 -10.92 -9.76
N TYR A 368 29.97 -10.55 -11.02
CA TYR A 368 28.83 -10.91 -11.87
C TYR A 368 28.88 -12.37 -12.37
N LYS A 369 29.79 -13.21 -11.84
CA LYS A 369 29.90 -14.65 -12.10
C LYS A 369 29.83 -15.01 -13.59
N GLY A 370 30.80 -14.52 -14.34
CA GLY A 370 30.98 -14.85 -15.76
C GLY A 370 30.11 -14.08 -16.74
N VAL A 371 29.38 -13.07 -16.28
CA VAL A 371 28.69 -12.12 -17.18
C VAL A 371 29.61 -10.93 -17.43
N VAL A 372 29.83 -10.61 -18.70
CA VAL A 372 30.68 -9.49 -19.09
C VAL A 372 29.97 -8.17 -18.73
N LEU A 373 30.67 -7.25 -18.06
CA LEU A 373 30.13 -5.95 -17.62
C LEU A 373 29.43 -5.17 -18.73
N SER A 374 29.94 -5.19 -19.97
CA SER A 374 29.31 -4.53 -21.11
C SER A 374 27.88 -5.01 -21.38
N GLY A 375 27.61 -6.30 -21.27
CA GLY A 375 26.24 -6.82 -21.43
C GLY A 375 25.29 -6.40 -20.30
N ILE A 376 25.82 -6.16 -19.09
CA ILE A 376 25.01 -5.62 -17.99
C ILE A 376 24.76 -4.11 -18.21
N ASP A 377 25.77 -3.36 -18.66
CA ASP A 377 25.62 -1.93 -18.93
C ASP A 377 24.64 -1.68 -20.08
N GLU A 378 24.62 -2.51 -21.12
CA GLU A 378 23.57 -2.49 -22.16
C GLU A 378 22.17 -2.76 -21.59
N ALA A 379 22.05 -3.76 -20.72
CA ALA A 379 20.78 -4.06 -20.04
C ALA A 379 20.34 -2.94 -19.09
N VAL A 380 21.29 -2.23 -18.45
CA VAL A 380 21.01 -1.03 -17.67
C VAL A 380 20.46 0.06 -18.59
N ALA A 381 21.14 0.37 -19.70
CA ALA A 381 20.72 1.39 -20.66
C ALA A 381 19.28 1.12 -21.17
N GLN A 382 18.97 -0.11 -21.50
CA GLN A 382 17.61 -0.52 -21.89
C GLN A 382 16.58 -0.35 -20.75
N ALA A 383 16.98 -0.67 -19.52
CA ALA A 383 16.10 -0.58 -18.38
C ALA A 383 15.79 0.88 -17.97
N VAL A 384 16.77 1.76 -18.02
CA VAL A 384 16.65 3.16 -17.55
C VAL A 384 16.31 4.15 -18.67
N GLY A 385 16.28 3.71 -19.93
CA GLY A 385 15.88 4.56 -21.06
C GLY A 385 16.87 5.68 -21.33
N GLU A 386 18.13 5.36 -21.61
CA GLU A 386 19.06 6.35 -22.12
C GLU A 386 18.45 7.00 -23.37
N ARG A 387 18.25 8.31 -23.33
CA ARG A 387 17.99 9.07 -24.57
C ARG A 387 19.25 8.93 -25.44
N SER A 388 19.15 8.09 -26.47
CA SER A 388 20.13 8.17 -27.54
C SER A 388 20.27 9.62 -27.91
N SER A 389 21.46 10.18 -27.75
CA SER A 389 21.84 11.52 -28.20
C SER A 389 21.75 11.53 -29.73
N SER A 390 20.53 11.66 -30.25
CA SER A 390 20.31 12.07 -31.65
C SER A 390 20.57 13.57 -31.77
N ASN A 391 21.80 13.99 -31.49
CA ASN A 391 22.37 15.19 -32.02
C ASN A 391 23.18 14.79 -33.24
N GLY A 392 22.51 14.63 -34.34
CA GLY A 392 23.05 14.36 -35.65
C GLY A 392 22.31 15.15 -36.71
N LYS A 393 22.77 16.32 -36.97
CA LYS A 393 22.68 17.04 -38.29
C LYS A 393 21.27 17.30 -38.83
N ARG A 394 20.76 18.54 -38.65
CA ARG A 394 20.53 19.42 -39.77
C ARG A 394 20.55 20.89 -39.33
#